data_344fa4d21e217609f3dafc2dcf384a96
#
_entry.id   344fa4d21e217609f3dafc2dcf384a96
#
_cell.length_a   1.000
_cell.length_b   1.000
_cell.length_c   1.000
_cell.angle_alpha   90.00
_cell.angle_beta   90.00
_cell.angle_gamma   90.00
#
_symmetry.space_group_name_H-M   'P 1'
#
loop_
_entity.id
_entity.type
_entity.pdbx_description
1 polymer ?
#
loop_
_entity_poly.entity_id
_entity_poly.type
_entity_poly.pdbx_seq_one_letter_code
_entity_poly.pdbx_strand_id
1 'polypeptide(L)'
;WHHHLIVEGQRKGRKGLIAGIQKDVVISGKIPRDGRPDRVAIYGWHKLDGKPIQPLYTGHINWWVDYSQCIRLVYRKIKVGNKWMDYTDVLKDPVLQRLLCDEEYCDFYRYDY
;
A
#
# COMPACT_ATOMS: atom_id res chain seq x y z
N TRP A 1 18.48 -8.30 -13.13
CA TRP A 1 19.14 -7.15 -13.75
C TRP A 1 18.34 -5.85 -13.57
N HIS A 2 17.12 -5.81 -14.05
CA HIS A 2 16.23 -4.65 -13.93
C HIS A 2 15.95 -4.27 -12.46
N HIS A 3 15.68 -5.27 -11.67
CA HIS A 3 15.53 -5.20 -10.23
C HIS A 3 16.75 -4.54 -9.56
N HIS A 4 17.94 -5.00 -9.89
CA HIS A 4 19.19 -4.52 -9.32
C HIS A 4 19.41 -3.02 -9.60
N LEU A 5 19.16 -2.59 -10.84
CA LEU A 5 19.28 -1.18 -11.23
C LEU A 5 18.33 -0.27 -10.44
N ILE A 6 17.10 -0.72 -10.20
CA ILE A 6 16.12 0.05 -9.43
C ILE A 6 16.61 0.21 -7.99
N VAL A 7 17.05 -0.86 -7.36
CA VAL A 7 17.53 -0.83 -5.97
C VAL A 7 18.75 0.08 -5.82
N GLU A 8 19.72 -0.04 -6.69
CA GLU A 8 20.92 0.81 -6.66
C GLU A 8 20.58 2.28 -6.85
N GLY A 9 19.74 2.61 -7.82
CA GLY A 9 19.33 3.97 -8.06
C GLY A 9 18.59 4.59 -6.87
N GLN A 10 17.74 3.82 -6.21
CA GLN A 10 17.01 4.28 -5.04
C GLN A 10 17.87 4.47 -3.82
N ARG A 11 18.90 3.65 -3.63
CA ARG A 11 19.84 3.77 -2.50
C ARG A 11 20.78 4.94 -2.64
N LYS A 12 21.10 5.33 -3.85
CA LYS A 12 22.13 6.33 -4.14
C LYS A 12 21.74 7.70 -3.59
N GLY A 13 22.50 8.18 -2.62
CA GLY A 13 22.33 9.51 -2.03
C GLY A 13 21.12 9.68 -1.12
N ARG A 14 20.39 8.61 -0.79
CA ARG A 14 19.20 8.65 0.07
C ARG A 14 19.46 8.07 1.43
N LYS A 15 18.79 8.64 2.45
CA LYS A 15 18.81 8.18 3.83
C LYS A 15 17.38 7.85 4.27
N GLY A 16 17.24 6.94 5.25
CA GLY A 16 15.96 6.56 5.81
C GLY A 16 15.23 5.48 5.02
N LEU A 17 13.91 5.46 5.15
CA LEU A 17 13.08 4.47 4.50
C LEU A 17 12.93 4.78 3.01
N ILE A 18 13.31 3.84 2.18
CA ILE A 18 13.28 3.98 0.73
C ILE A 18 12.33 2.95 0.16
N ALA A 19 11.37 3.38 -0.66
CA ALA A 19 10.54 2.49 -1.45
C ALA A 19 11.44 1.76 -2.47
N GLY A 20 11.40 0.44 -2.45
CA GLY A 20 12.27 -0.40 -3.28
C GLY A 20 11.48 -1.23 -4.27
N ILE A 21 11.97 -2.44 -4.47
CA ILE A 21 11.44 -3.42 -5.40
C ILE A 21 10.20 -4.16 -4.88
N GLN A 22 9.75 -3.83 -3.71
CA GLN A 22 8.70 -4.58 -3.03
C GLN A 22 7.32 -4.18 -3.55
N LYS A 23 6.48 -5.19 -3.69
CA LYS A 23 5.04 -5.00 -3.83
C LYS A 23 4.43 -5.20 -2.45
N ASP A 24 3.64 -4.26 -2.02
CA ASP A 24 2.94 -4.33 -0.75
C ASP A 24 1.52 -4.84 -0.97
N VAL A 25 1.00 -5.59 -0.01
CA VAL A 25 -0.44 -5.80 0.10
C VAL A 25 -1.01 -4.53 0.75
N VAL A 26 -1.93 -3.90 0.05
CA VAL A 26 -2.50 -2.61 0.47
C VAL A 26 -4.00 -2.74 0.68
N ILE A 27 -4.57 -1.82 1.44
CA ILE A 27 -6.02 -1.68 1.52
C ILE A 27 -6.53 -0.81 0.37
N SER A 28 -7.68 -1.19 -0.20
CA SER A 28 -8.27 -0.46 -1.33
C SER A 28 -9.78 -0.64 -1.34
N GLY A 29 -10.51 0.42 -1.66
CA GLY A 29 -11.94 0.37 -1.87
C GLY A 29 -12.37 -0.53 -3.04
N LYS A 30 -11.43 -1.01 -3.85
CA LYS A 30 -11.72 -1.97 -4.91
C LYS A 30 -11.94 -3.39 -4.38
N ILE A 31 -11.44 -3.72 -3.20
CA ILE A 31 -11.57 -5.06 -2.62
C ILE A 31 -13.04 -5.45 -2.40
N PRO A 32 -13.88 -4.67 -1.71
CA PRO A 32 -15.29 -5.04 -1.53
C PRO A 32 -16.07 -5.02 -2.85
N ARG A 33 -15.57 -4.37 -3.88
CA ARG A 33 -16.21 -4.25 -5.18
C ARG A 33 -15.75 -5.29 -6.21
N ASP A 34 -14.71 -6.06 -5.87
CA ASP A 34 -14.16 -7.09 -6.76
C ASP A 34 -15.15 -8.26 -6.95
N GLY A 35 -15.92 -8.61 -5.93
CA GLY A 35 -16.89 -9.69 -5.97
C GLY A 35 -16.32 -11.10 -5.88
N ARG A 36 -15.00 -11.26 -5.92
CA ARG A 36 -14.33 -12.56 -5.77
C ARG A 36 -13.86 -12.74 -4.33
N PRO A 37 -13.90 -13.98 -3.79
CA PRO A 37 -13.48 -14.22 -2.41
C PRO A 37 -11.96 -14.16 -2.26
N ASP A 38 -11.50 -13.87 -1.04
CA ASP A 38 -10.10 -13.96 -0.60
C ASP A 38 -9.10 -13.16 -1.43
N ARG A 39 -9.55 -12.09 -2.07
CA ARG A 39 -8.68 -11.24 -2.89
C ARG A 39 -7.93 -10.23 -2.04
N VAL A 40 -6.70 -9.94 -2.47
CA VAL A 40 -5.87 -8.89 -1.90
C VAL A 40 -5.49 -7.89 -2.99
N ALA A 41 -5.34 -6.64 -2.60
CA ALA A 41 -4.84 -5.59 -3.48
C ALA A 41 -3.33 -5.50 -3.31
N ILE A 42 -2.60 -5.54 -4.42
CA ILE A 42 -1.15 -5.36 -4.43
C ILE A 42 -0.78 -4.10 -5.20
N TYR A 43 0.30 -3.47 -4.77
CA TYR A 43 0.77 -2.23 -5.38
C TYR A 43 2.24 -2.00 -5.05
N GLY A 44 2.99 -1.44 -5.98
CA GLY A 44 4.31 -0.97 -5.67
C GLY A 44 5.39 -1.36 -6.68
N TRP A 45 6.60 -1.62 -6.17
CA TRP A 45 7.78 -1.88 -6.98
C TRP A 45 8.05 -0.71 -7.94
N HIS A 46 8.42 0.42 -7.36
CA HIS A 46 8.55 1.66 -8.10
C HIS A 46 9.85 1.76 -8.89
N LYS A 47 9.75 2.31 -10.09
CA LYS A 47 10.90 2.73 -10.89
C LYS A 47 11.53 3.99 -10.29
N LEU A 48 12.70 4.36 -10.81
CA LEU A 48 13.41 5.57 -10.36
C LEU A 48 12.62 6.86 -10.58
N ASP A 49 11.74 6.89 -11.55
CA ASP A 49 10.85 8.03 -11.83
C ASP A 49 9.61 8.08 -10.93
N GLY A 50 9.49 7.14 -9.99
CA GLY A 50 8.37 7.06 -9.07
C GLY A 50 7.15 6.31 -9.58
N LYS A 51 7.17 5.82 -10.82
CA LYS A 51 6.05 5.05 -11.36
C LYS A 51 6.07 3.62 -10.86
N PRO A 52 4.93 3.07 -10.41
CA PRO A 52 4.88 1.67 -9.99
C PRO A 52 5.04 0.73 -11.20
N ILE A 53 5.87 -0.30 -11.04
CA ILE A 53 5.91 -1.43 -11.99
C ILE A 53 4.64 -2.26 -11.80
N GLN A 54 4.20 -2.41 -10.54
CA GLN A 54 2.93 -3.05 -10.21
C GLN A 54 1.89 -1.98 -9.88
N PRO A 55 1.02 -1.61 -10.81
CA PRO A 55 -0.14 -0.78 -10.48
C PRO A 55 -1.11 -1.55 -9.60
N LEU A 56 -2.07 -0.85 -9.01
CA LEU A 56 -3.06 -1.47 -8.13
C LEU A 56 -3.78 -2.61 -8.84
N TYR A 57 -3.75 -3.80 -8.23
CA TYR A 57 -4.28 -5.02 -8.81
C TYR A 57 -4.92 -5.88 -7.72
N THR A 58 -6.13 -6.36 -7.96
CA THR A 58 -6.92 -7.14 -7.00
C THR A 58 -7.09 -8.61 -7.42
N GLY A 59 -6.33 -9.07 -8.40
CA GLY A 59 -6.46 -10.41 -8.96
C GLY A 59 -5.79 -11.52 -8.19
N HIS A 60 -4.95 -11.20 -7.19
CA HIS A 60 -4.28 -12.20 -6.36
C HIS A 60 -5.15 -12.63 -5.18
N ILE A 61 -5.03 -13.90 -4.81
CA ILE A 61 -5.65 -14.46 -3.61
C ILE A 61 -4.70 -14.30 -2.41
N ASN A 62 -5.24 -14.39 -1.19
CA ASN A 62 -4.53 -14.06 0.04
C ASN A 62 -3.36 -14.98 0.42
N TRP A 63 -3.21 -16.13 -0.23
CA TRP A 63 -2.10 -17.06 0.03
C TRP A 63 -1.01 -17.03 -1.05
N TRP A 64 -1.20 -16.26 -2.13
CA TRP A 64 -0.23 -16.20 -3.22
C TRP A 64 0.89 -15.21 -2.88
N VAL A 65 2.15 -15.63 -3.05
CA VAL A 65 3.33 -14.80 -2.81
C VAL A 65 4.38 -15.03 -3.89
N ASP A 66 5.21 -14.02 -4.14
CA ASP A 66 6.39 -14.14 -4.99
C ASP A 66 7.59 -13.42 -4.34
N TYR A 67 8.74 -13.45 -5.01
CA TYR A 67 9.98 -12.90 -4.47
C TYR A 67 9.96 -11.37 -4.27
N SER A 68 9.08 -10.67 -4.92
CA SER A 68 8.97 -9.21 -4.84
C SER A 68 8.05 -8.75 -3.71
N GLN A 69 7.36 -9.65 -3.05
CA GLN A 69 6.54 -9.34 -1.88
C GLN A 69 7.38 -9.39 -0.61
N CYS A 70 7.09 -8.50 0.31
CA CYS A 70 7.70 -8.54 1.63
C CYS A 70 6.76 -8.00 2.70
N ILE A 71 7.17 -8.11 3.96
CA ILE A 71 6.39 -7.61 5.10
C ILE A 71 6.87 -6.21 5.43
N ARG A 72 5.93 -5.28 5.50
CA ARG A 72 6.15 -3.94 6.01
C ARG A 72 5.17 -3.67 7.14
N LEU A 73 5.71 -3.34 8.31
CA LEU A 73 4.89 -2.99 9.46
C LEU A 73 4.53 -1.52 9.40
N VAL A 74 3.25 -1.24 9.59
CA VAL A 74 2.74 0.13 9.60
C VAL A 74 2.14 0.41 10.98
N TYR A 75 2.56 1.51 11.60
CA TYR A 75 2.03 1.90 12.89
C TYR A 75 0.56 2.30 12.75
N ARG A 76 -0.25 1.74 13.63
CA ARG A 76 -1.70 1.86 13.55
C ARG A 76 -2.25 3.25 13.86
N LYS A 77 -1.52 4.02 14.67
CA LYS A 77 -1.92 5.38 15.08
C LYS A 77 -1.27 6.43 14.23
N ILE A 78 -2.01 7.46 13.88
CA ILE A 78 -1.51 8.62 13.15
C ILE A 78 -1.86 9.89 13.92
N LYS A 79 -1.00 10.90 13.81
CA LYS A 79 -1.21 12.19 14.44
C LYS A 79 -1.88 13.13 13.45
N VAL A 80 -3.10 13.55 13.81
CA VAL A 80 -3.88 14.52 13.02
C VAL A 80 -3.96 15.81 13.85
N GLY A 81 -3.22 16.83 13.43
CA GLY A 81 -3.02 18.02 14.25
C GLY A 81 -2.29 17.65 15.54
N ASN A 82 -2.91 17.88 16.70
CA ASN A 82 -2.36 17.53 18.01
C ASN A 82 -2.94 16.24 18.61
N LYS A 83 -3.76 15.52 17.83
CA LYS A 83 -4.49 14.34 18.32
C LYS A 83 -4.01 13.09 17.63
N TRP A 84 -3.76 12.01 18.40
CA TRP A 84 -3.49 10.69 17.89
C TRP A 84 -4.80 9.95 17.62
N MET A 85 -4.92 9.42 16.41
CA MET A 85 -6.11 8.70 15.96
C MET A 85 -5.71 7.34 15.36
N ASP A 86 -6.58 6.36 15.51
CA ASP A 86 -6.45 5.11 14.77
C ASP A 86 -6.69 5.38 13.28
N TYR A 87 -5.91 4.75 12.39
CA TYR A 87 -6.05 4.96 10.95
C TYR A 87 -7.46 4.60 10.46
N THR A 88 -8.12 3.63 11.09
CA THR A 88 -9.48 3.25 10.72
C THR A 88 -10.49 4.35 11.01
N ASP A 89 -10.33 5.08 12.11
CA ASP A 89 -11.18 6.22 12.43
C ASP A 89 -10.98 7.37 11.45
N VAL A 90 -9.75 7.58 11.01
CA VAL A 90 -9.45 8.58 9.96
C VAL A 90 -10.11 8.20 8.65
N LEU A 91 -10.02 6.93 8.24
CA LEU A 91 -10.66 6.45 7.01
C LEU A 91 -12.18 6.51 7.05
N LYS A 92 -12.79 6.36 8.23
CA LYS A 92 -14.24 6.46 8.42
C LYS A 92 -14.77 7.88 8.42
N ASP A 93 -13.90 8.86 8.68
CA ASP A 93 -14.28 10.27 8.67
C ASP A 93 -14.29 10.80 7.23
N PRO A 94 -15.43 11.35 6.74
CA PRO A 94 -15.53 11.80 5.34
C PRO A 94 -14.57 12.93 4.97
N VAL A 95 -14.14 13.72 5.93
CA VAL A 95 -13.17 14.81 5.72
C VAL A 95 -11.74 14.30 5.84
N LEU A 96 -11.43 13.59 6.93
CA LEU A 96 -10.08 13.15 7.25
C LEU A 96 -9.61 12.00 6.36
N GLN A 97 -10.52 11.20 5.80
CA GLN A 97 -10.13 10.06 4.97
C GLN A 97 -9.23 10.43 3.79
N ARG A 98 -9.34 11.65 3.30
CA ARG A 98 -8.53 12.14 2.17
C ARG A 98 -7.05 12.36 2.52
N LEU A 99 -6.69 12.33 3.78
CA LEU A 99 -5.29 12.33 4.21
C LEU A 99 -4.59 11.01 3.89
N LEU A 100 -5.34 9.90 3.83
CA LEU A 100 -4.78 8.55 3.64
C LEU A 100 -5.21 7.90 2.32
N CYS A 101 -6.29 8.36 1.72
CA CYS A 101 -6.94 7.66 0.61
C CYS A 101 -7.35 8.66 -0.47
N ASP A 102 -6.88 8.47 -1.68
CA ASP A 102 -7.22 9.25 -2.86
C ASP A 102 -8.14 8.51 -3.83
N GLU A 103 -8.58 7.31 -3.46
CA GLU A 103 -9.52 6.54 -4.26
C GLU A 103 -10.94 7.13 -4.22
N GLU A 104 -11.79 6.73 -5.16
CA GLU A 104 -13.20 7.10 -5.18
C GLU A 104 -13.93 6.60 -3.93
N TYR A 105 -13.60 5.38 -3.50
CA TYR A 105 -14.19 4.75 -2.32
C TYR A 105 -13.10 4.40 -1.31
N CYS A 106 -13.23 4.90 -0.09
CA CYS A 106 -12.27 4.69 1.01
C CYS A 106 -12.91 3.89 2.16
N ASP A 107 -13.69 2.88 1.83
CA ASP A 107 -14.55 2.14 2.77
C ASP A 107 -14.06 0.73 3.08
N PHE A 108 -12.83 0.41 2.75
CA PHE A 108 -12.18 -0.84 3.13
C PHE A 108 -11.02 -0.54 4.07
N TYR A 109 -11.07 -1.06 5.29
CA TYR A 109 -10.17 -0.65 6.37
C TYR A 109 -9.13 -1.70 6.73
N ARG A 110 -9.44 -2.98 6.60
CA ARG A 110 -8.52 -4.07 6.92
C ARG A 110 -8.98 -5.37 6.28
N TYR A 111 -8.06 -6.30 6.17
CA TYR A 111 -8.36 -7.68 5.82
C TYR A 111 -8.74 -8.47 7.08
N ASP A 112 -9.69 -9.38 6.95
CA ASP A 112 -10.22 -10.21 8.05
C ASP A 112 -9.88 -11.71 7.85
N TYR A 113 -8.66 -11.98 7.50
CA TYR A 113 -8.21 -13.37 7.32
C TYR A 113 -7.43 -13.87 8.53
#